data_2a1e87de716d726472cdcefe1cf91db6
#
_entry.id   2a1e87de716d726472cdcefe1cf91db6
#
_cell.length_a   1.000
_cell.length_b   1.000
_cell.length_c   1.000
_cell.angle_alpha   90.00
_cell.angle_beta   90.00
_cell.angle_gamma   90.00
#
_symmetry.space_group_name_H-M   'P 1'
#
loop_
_entity.id
_entity.type
_entity.pdbx_description
1 polymer ?
#
loop_
_entity_poly.entity_id
_entity_poly.type
_entity_poly.pdbx_seq_one_letter_code
_entity_poly.pdbx_strand_id
1 'polypeptide(L)'
;MQVEKTYIKFIDLTQLFNWSVQGLLDAKFSYSKNYELAKIGDFLIKSRQVVNVKDEQTYSRVTVRINNNGVVLRDTEKGINIGTKKQYLANAGQFIVSKIDARNGAFGIIPSE
;
A
#
# COMPACT_ATOMS: atom_id res chain seq x y z
N MET A 1 -21.48 -3.63 35.21
CA MET A 1 -20.04 -3.85 34.93
C MET A 1 -19.43 -2.53 34.52
N GLN A 2 -18.70 -1.89 35.44
CA GLN A 2 -18.00 -0.64 35.13
C GLN A 2 -16.74 -0.99 34.37
N VAL A 3 -16.60 -0.49 33.15
CA VAL A 3 -15.35 -0.54 32.41
C VAL A 3 -14.51 0.64 32.90
N GLU A 4 -13.44 0.36 33.65
CA GLU A 4 -12.44 1.38 33.95
C GLU A 4 -11.80 1.85 32.66
N LYS A 5 -12.11 3.08 32.26
CA LYS A 5 -11.43 3.75 31.16
C LYS A 5 -10.10 4.28 31.69
N THR A 6 -9.03 3.57 31.40
CA THR A 6 -7.67 4.07 31.66
C THR A 6 -7.33 5.11 30.59
N TYR A 7 -7.23 6.38 30.97
CA TYR A 7 -6.92 7.48 30.06
C TYR A 7 -5.42 7.71 29.85
N ILE A 8 -4.57 7.06 30.66
CA ILE A 8 -3.12 7.20 30.59
C ILE A 8 -2.51 5.82 30.46
N LYS A 9 -1.70 5.62 29.41
CA LYS A 9 -0.89 4.42 29.19
C LYS A 9 0.56 4.82 29.07
N PHE A 10 1.43 4.27 29.89
CA PHE A 10 2.87 4.42 29.77
C PHE A 10 3.40 3.40 28.77
N ILE A 11 4.19 3.85 27.81
CA ILE A 11 4.78 3.03 26.75
C ILE A 11 6.27 3.30 26.75
N ASP A 12 7.06 2.23 26.70
CA ASP A 12 8.50 2.35 26.55
C ASP A 12 8.85 2.96 25.20
N LEU A 13 9.83 3.87 25.18
CA LEU A 13 10.27 4.56 23.97
C LEU A 13 10.73 3.58 22.89
N THR A 14 11.27 2.43 23.28
CA THR A 14 11.70 1.36 22.38
C THR A 14 10.55 0.68 21.63
N GLN A 15 9.31 0.86 22.11
CA GLN A 15 8.09 0.32 21.49
C GLN A 15 7.42 1.32 20.54
N LEU A 16 7.95 2.53 20.41
CA LEU A 16 7.41 3.61 19.56
C LEU A 16 7.83 3.51 18.09
N PHE A 17 7.95 2.32 17.52
CA PHE A 17 8.13 2.19 16.07
C PHE A 17 6.85 2.44 15.27
N ASN A 18 5.73 2.64 15.94
CA ASN A 18 4.46 2.99 15.32
C ASN A 18 3.83 4.17 16.04
N TRP A 19 3.85 5.35 15.41
CA TRP A 19 3.27 6.59 15.96
C TRP A 19 1.73 6.63 15.97
N SER A 20 1.07 5.51 15.75
CA SER A 20 -0.37 5.39 15.87
C SER A 20 -0.76 5.07 17.30
N VAL A 21 -1.43 5.99 17.96
CA VAL A 21 -2.01 5.76 19.30
C VAL A 21 -2.94 4.54 19.28
N GLN A 22 -3.73 4.37 18.24
CA GLN A 22 -4.61 3.21 18.06
C GLN A 22 -3.81 1.90 18.00
N GLY A 23 -2.72 1.87 17.23
CA GLY A 23 -1.86 0.69 17.15
C GLY A 23 -1.18 0.31 18.47
N LEU A 24 -0.97 1.30 19.35
CA LEU A 24 -0.41 1.07 20.70
C LEU A 24 -1.47 0.59 21.70
N LEU A 25 -2.73 0.99 21.51
CA LEU A 25 -3.84 0.59 22.36
C LEU A 25 -4.40 -0.78 21.98
N ASP A 26 -4.42 -1.10 20.68
CA ASP A 26 -5.00 -2.33 20.14
C ASP A 26 -3.95 -3.47 19.99
N ALA A 27 -2.85 -3.43 20.71
CA ALA A 27 -1.66 -4.26 20.58
C ALA A 27 -1.84 -5.78 20.78
N LYS A 28 -2.99 -6.32 20.40
CA LYS A 28 -3.18 -7.77 20.24
C LYS A 28 -3.46 -8.07 18.77
N PHE A 29 -2.44 -7.96 17.93
CA PHE A 29 -2.52 -8.58 16.62
C PHE A 29 -2.57 -10.10 16.81
N SER A 30 -3.75 -10.68 16.64
CA SER A 30 -3.90 -12.12 16.57
C SER A 30 -3.53 -12.55 15.15
N TYR A 31 -2.36 -13.13 15.00
CA TYR A 31 -1.99 -13.80 13.75
C TYR A 31 -2.64 -15.17 13.68
N SER A 32 -3.06 -15.59 12.49
CA SER A 32 -3.48 -16.96 12.27
C SER A 32 -2.31 -17.92 12.55
N LYS A 33 -2.52 -18.90 13.40
CA LYS A 33 -1.51 -19.94 13.70
C LYS A 33 -1.24 -20.88 12.52
N ASN A 34 -2.03 -20.76 11.45
CA ASN A 34 -1.94 -21.61 10.26
C ASN A 34 -0.85 -21.13 9.28
N TYR A 35 -0.26 -19.96 9.52
CA TYR A 35 0.75 -19.39 8.64
C TYR A 35 1.95 -18.91 9.43
N GLU A 36 3.13 -19.15 8.91
CA GLU A 36 4.36 -18.60 9.47
C GLU A 36 4.48 -17.11 9.18
N LEU A 37 4.99 -16.36 10.16
CA LEU A 37 5.33 -14.97 9.95
C LEU A 37 6.64 -14.86 9.19
N ALA A 38 6.63 -14.12 8.11
CA ALA A 38 7.82 -13.84 7.32
C ALA A 38 7.92 -12.35 7.00
N LYS A 39 9.13 -11.88 6.74
CA LYS A 39 9.35 -10.49 6.34
C LYS A 39 8.90 -10.31 4.89
N ILE A 40 8.18 -9.22 4.61
CA ILE A 40 7.73 -8.94 3.24
C ILE A 40 8.89 -8.83 2.25
N GLY A 41 10.07 -8.38 2.71
CA GLY A 41 11.28 -8.29 1.90
C GLY A 41 11.89 -9.64 1.49
N ASP A 42 11.45 -10.75 2.10
CA ASP A 42 11.89 -12.09 1.70
C ASP A 42 11.14 -12.58 0.43
N PHE A 43 10.00 -11.95 0.12
CA PHE A 43 9.13 -12.31 -1.01
C PHE A 43 9.05 -11.25 -2.09
N LEU A 44 9.26 -9.99 -1.75
CA LEU A 44 9.07 -8.87 -2.66
C LEU A 44 10.38 -8.09 -2.88
N ILE A 45 10.69 -7.85 -4.14
CA ILE A 45 11.78 -6.97 -4.56
C ILE A 45 11.18 -5.70 -5.12
N LYS A 46 11.66 -4.54 -4.65
CA LYS A 46 11.16 -3.25 -5.11
C LYS A 46 11.55 -2.99 -6.57
N SER A 47 10.56 -2.90 -7.44
CA SER A 47 10.76 -2.42 -8.82
C SER A 47 10.97 -0.90 -8.82
N ARG A 48 11.94 -0.44 -9.62
CA ARG A 48 12.26 0.99 -9.81
C ARG A 48 12.34 1.36 -11.28
N GLN A 49 11.67 0.64 -12.13
CA GLN A 49 11.66 0.93 -13.56
C GLN A 49 10.92 2.25 -13.80
N VAL A 50 11.66 3.26 -14.22
CA VAL A 50 11.14 4.61 -14.51
C VAL A 50 10.84 4.74 -15.99
N VAL A 51 9.69 5.30 -16.30
CA VAL A 51 9.28 5.69 -17.66
C VAL A 51 9.13 7.21 -17.72
N ASN A 52 9.72 7.82 -18.73
CA ASN A 52 9.47 9.21 -19.08
C ASN A 52 8.33 9.23 -20.10
N VAL A 53 7.20 9.76 -19.69
CA VAL A 53 5.99 9.84 -20.51
C VAL A 53 6.22 10.77 -21.69
N LYS A 54 6.06 10.24 -22.91
CA LYS A 54 6.15 10.99 -24.18
C LYS A 54 4.77 11.41 -24.64
N ASP A 55 4.64 12.62 -25.12
CA ASP A 55 3.34 13.22 -25.47
C ASP A 55 2.59 12.46 -26.55
N GLU A 56 3.32 11.84 -27.50
CA GLU A 56 2.72 11.13 -28.64
C GLU A 56 2.32 9.67 -28.32
N GLN A 57 2.80 9.13 -27.21
CA GLN A 57 2.53 7.75 -26.82
C GLN A 57 1.28 7.65 -25.96
N THR A 58 0.66 6.47 -25.99
CA THR A 58 -0.51 6.15 -25.19
C THR A 58 -0.10 5.19 -24.06
N TYR A 59 -0.66 5.43 -22.87
CA TYR A 59 -0.32 4.69 -21.65
C TYR A 59 -1.58 4.18 -20.98
N SER A 60 -1.56 2.92 -20.58
CA SER A 60 -2.59 2.35 -19.70
C SER A 60 -2.28 2.73 -18.26
N ARG A 61 -3.29 3.23 -17.54
CA ARG A 61 -3.15 3.66 -16.14
C ARG A 61 -3.96 2.75 -15.22
N VAL A 62 -3.42 2.49 -14.04
CA VAL A 62 -4.11 1.70 -13.01
C VAL A 62 -4.56 2.59 -11.84
N THR A 63 -5.63 2.18 -11.18
CA THR A 63 -6.07 2.77 -9.91
C THR A 63 -5.95 1.72 -8.83
N VAL A 64 -5.27 2.08 -7.73
CA VAL A 64 -5.21 1.28 -6.51
C VAL A 64 -6.34 1.75 -5.59
N ARG A 65 -7.29 0.88 -5.32
CA ARG A 65 -8.49 1.20 -4.55
C ARG A 65 -8.24 1.01 -3.06
N ILE A 66 -8.83 1.88 -2.24
CA ILE A 66 -8.86 1.74 -0.78
C ILE A 66 -9.79 0.58 -0.35
N ASN A 67 -9.78 0.26 0.95
CA ASN A 67 -10.63 -0.76 1.56
C ASN A 67 -10.44 -2.16 0.97
N ASN A 68 -9.20 -2.50 0.60
CA ASN A 68 -8.83 -3.80 0.03
C ASN A 68 -9.58 -4.16 -1.26
N ASN A 69 -10.02 -3.15 -2.02
CA ASN A 69 -10.71 -3.34 -3.29
C ASN A 69 -9.77 -3.55 -4.49
N GLY A 70 -8.48 -3.77 -4.21
CA GLY A 70 -7.49 -4.19 -5.19
C GLY A 70 -7.07 -3.12 -6.19
N VAL A 71 -6.60 -3.58 -7.32
CA VAL A 71 -6.07 -2.76 -8.41
C VAL A 71 -6.92 -3.00 -9.66
N VAL A 72 -7.30 -1.93 -10.32
CA VAL A 72 -8.08 -2.00 -11.55
C VAL A 72 -7.45 -1.15 -12.64
N LEU A 73 -7.65 -1.55 -13.89
CA LEU A 73 -7.35 -0.68 -15.02
C LEU A 73 -8.26 0.55 -14.95
N ARG A 74 -7.67 1.72 -14.97
CA ARG A 74 -8.42 2.99 -14.91
C ARG A 74 -8.87 3.42 -16.29
N ASP A 75 -7.92 3.64 -17.17
CA ASP A 75 -8.11 4.14 -18.51
C ASP A 75 -6.82 4.00 -19.34
N THR A 76 -6.95 4.39 -20.58
CA THR A 76 -5.82 4.54 -21.51
C THR A 76 -5.76 6.02 -21.92
N GLU A 77 -4.63 6.68 -21.72
CA GLU A 77 -4.49 8.12 -21.94
C GLU A 77 -3.26 8.46 -22.77
N LYS A 78 -3.37 9.48 -23.62
CA LYS A 78 -2.21 10.04 -24.34
C LYS A 78 -1.28 10.74 -23.38
N GLY A 79 0.01 10.59 -23.61
CA GLY A 79 1.05 11.19 -22.76
C GLY A 79 0.94 12.70 -22.62
N ILE A 80 0.47 13.41 -23.65
CA ILE A 80 0.27 14.86 -23.61
C ILE A 80 -0.69 15.30 -22.49
N ASN A 81 -1.69 14.47 -22.19
CA ASN A 81 -2.69 14.73 -21.15
C ASN A 81 -2.22 14.26 -19.75
N ILE A 82 -1.06 13.60 -19.65
CA ILE A 82 -0.50 13.13 -18.38
C ILE A 82 0.43 14.22 -17.83
N GLY A 83 0.00 14.88 -16.75
CA GLY A 83 0.74 16.01 -16.17
C GLY A 83 2.11 15.62 -15.60
N THR A 84 2.21 14.49 -14.88
CA THR A 84 3.49 14.01 -14.34
C THR A 84 4.21 13.14 -15.35
N LYS A 85 5.28 13.66 -15.93
CA LYS A 85 6.00 12.99 -17.02
C LYS A 85 6.92 11.85 -16.55
N LYS A 86 7.42 11.90 -15.32
CA LYS A 86 8.23 10.83 -14.75
C LYS A 86 7.36 9.89 -13.92
N GLN A 87 7.14 8.69 -14.42
CA GLN A 87 6.28 7.68 -13.81
C GLN A 87 7.06 6.38 -13.56
N TYR A 88 6.50 5.51 -12.74
CA TYR A 88 6.99 4.15 -12.61
C TYR A 88 6.18 3.22 -13.49
N LEU A 89 6.90 2.34 -14.20
CA LEU A 89 6.26 1.27 -14.95
C LEU A 89 5.80 0.18 -13.98
N ALA A 90 4.57 -0.25 -14.15
CA ALA A 90 3.97 -1.34 -13.40
C ALA A 90 3.50 -2.41 -14.39
N ASN A 91 3.91 -3.66 -14.14
CA ASN A 91 3.57 -4.79 -15.00
C ASN A 91 2.52 -5.68 -14.33
N ALA A 92 1.74 -6.39 -15.13
CA ALA A 92 0.80 -7.39 -14.64
C ALA A 92 1.50 -8.40 -13.70
N GLY A 93 0.80 -8.80 -12.64
CA GLY A 93 1.32 -9.69 -11.62
C GLY A 93 2.22 -9.04 -10.55
N GLN A 94 2.61 -7.77 -10.72
CA GLN A 94 3.33 -7.05 -9.68
C GLN A 94 2.41 -6.63 -8.54
N PHE A 95 2.94 -6.66 -7.30
CA PHE A 95 2.28 -6.11 -6.14
C PHE A 95 2.54 -4.60 -6.06
N ILE A 96 1.47 -3.82 -5.98
CA ILE A 96 1.52 -2.36 -5.88
C ILE A 96 0.90 -1.88 -4.58
N VAL A 97 1.51 -0.87 -3.97
CA VAL A 97 1.05 -0.25 -2.73
C VAL A 97 1.03 1.26 -2.90
N SER A 98 -0.08 1.88 -2.55
CA SER A 98 -0.15 3.35 -2.48
C SER A 98 0.63 3.87 -1.28
N LYS A 99 1.54 4.81 -1.50
CA LYS A 99 2.30 5.43 -0.40
C LYS A 99 1.42 6.23 0.56
N ILE A 100 0.32 6.78 0.06
CA ILE A 100 -0.57 7.67 0.82
C ILE A 100 -1.63 6.84 1.55
N ASP A 101 -2.22 5.87 0.87
CA ASP A 101 -3.42 5.17 1.33
C ASP A 101 -3.17 3.69 1.70
N ALA A 102 -1.92 3.27 1.86
CA ALA A 102 -1.59 1.89 2.23
C ALA A 102 -2.33 1.43 3.49
N ARG A 103 -2.38 2.29 4.51
CA ARG A 103 -3.11 2.02 5.77
C ARG A 103 -4.63 1.91 5.59
N ASN A 104 -5.15 2.47 4.50
CA ASN A 104 -6.57 2.38 4.13
C ASN A 104 -6.84 1.18 3.21
N GLY A 105 -5.91 0.25 3.10
CA GLY A 105 -6.04 -0.95 2.28
C GLY A 105 -5.84 -0.71 0.78
N ALA A 106 -5.13 0.34 0.39
CA ALA A 106 -4.83 0.64 -1.01
C ALA A 106 -3.58 -0.10 -1.48
N PHE A 107 -3.73 -1.38 -1.76
CA PHE A 107 -2.70 -2.27 -2.33
C PHE A 107 -3.36 -3.44 -3.08
N GLY A 108 -2.59 -4.13 -3.89
CA GLY A 108 -3.06 -5.33 -4.59
C GLY A 108 -2.11 -5.78 -5.67
N ILE A 109 -2.52 -6.80 -6.39
CA ILE A 109 -1.81 -7.31 -7.57
C ILE A 109 -2.38 -6.62 -8.81
N ILE A 110 -1.49 -6.20 -9.71
CA ILE A 110 -1.87 -5.61 -10.99
C ILE A 110 -2.47 -6.71 -11.85
N PRO A 111 -3.71 -6.56 -12.35
CA PRO A 111 -4.34 -7.59 -13.16
C PRO A 111 -3.59 -7.78 -14.49
N SER A 112 -3.57 -9.02 -14.98
CA SER A 112 -3.35 -9.29 -16.39
C SER A 112 -4.62 -8.91 -17.15
N GLU A 113 -4.49 -8.21 -18.24
CA GLU A 113 -5.62 -7.85 -19.12
C GLU A 113 -6.56 -9.03 -19.37
#